data_3dd21a5cfd726d8f896d374bbdc8eb2f
#
_entry.id   3dd21a5cfd726d8f896d374bbdc8eb2f
#
_cell.length_a   1.000
_cell.length_b   1.000
_cell.length_c   1.000
_cell.angle_alpha   90.00
_cell.angle_beta   90.00
_cell.angle_gamma   90.00
#
_symmetry.space_group_name_H-M   'P 1'
#
loop_
_entity.id
_entity.type
_entity.pdbx_description
1 polymer ?
#
loop_
_entity_poly.entity_id
_entity_poly.type
_entity_poly.pdbx_seq_one_letter_code
_entity_poly.pdbx_strand_id
1 'polypeptide(L)'
;MQCNRRYFLKFGIFSVMASFQPALVLAHAKRSLPSRRSLSFYNTQTTERLFINYYSKGKYKLNALEEINYILRDHRTGETRSIDIRLLDLLCAISQKLNTRSPFHVISGYRSPATNAMLRKKSRRVAKNSLHVRGKAVDIRLPKFKTALLRRTSMDLKQGGVGYYRRSNFVHVDVGRIRYW
;
A
#
# COMPACT_ATOMS: atom_id res chain seq x y z
N MET A 1 61.27 39.20 -60.97
CA MET A 1 60.86 37.93 -61.49
C MET A 1 59.74 37.36 -60.61
N GLN A 2 58.64 37.07 -61.25
CA GLN A 2 57.36 36.65 -60.69
C GLN A 2 57.47 35.33 -59.94
N CYS A 3 56.62 35.12 -58.94
CA CYS A 3 55.78 33.99 -58.84
C CYS A 3 54.69 34.16 -57.77
N ASN A 4 53.49 34.26 -58.26
CA ASN A 4 52.21 34.15 -57.51
C ASN A 4 51.98 32.74 -57.02
N ARG A 5 51.62 32.54 -55.79
CA ARG A 5 50.94 31.33 -55.32
C ARG A 5 49.70 31.70 -54.51
N ARG A 6 48.57 31.49 -55.14
CA ARG A 6 47.25 31.56 -54.56
C ARG A 6 47.04 30.32 -53.70
N TYR A 7 46.83 30.53 -52.39
CA TYR A 7 46.35 29.45 -51.48
C TYR A 7 44.83 29.49 -51.50
N PHE A 8 44.25 28.41 -51.98
CA PHE A 8 42.82 28.11 -51.85
C PHE A 8 42.57 27.57 -50.45
N LEU A 9 41.93 28.34 -49.57
CA LEU A 9 41.40 27.87 -48.31
C LEU A 9 40.05 27.16 -48.61
N LYS A 10 40.01 25.83 -48.48
CA LYS A 10 38.78 25.05 -48.43
C LYS A 10 38.24 25.09 -47.03
N PHE A 11 37.19 25.87 -46.78
CA PHE A 11 36.40 25.79 -45.58
C PHE A 11 35.55 24.52 -45.63
N GLY A 12 35.90 23.53 -44.82
CA GLY A 12 35.06 22.38 -44.54
C GLY A 12 34.03 22.76 -43.48
N ILE A 13 32.76 22.80 -43.92
CA ILE A 13 31.63 22.96 -42.99
C ILE A 13 31.38 21.61 -42.31
N PHE A 14 31.79 21.45 -41.04
CA PHE A 14 31.39 20.33 -40.22
C PHE A 14 29.96 20.60 -39.72
N SER A 15 28.97 20.00 -40.34
CA SER A 15 27.59 19.94 -39.82
C SER A 15 27.58 18.97 -38.65
N VAL A 16 27.55 19.49 -37.43
CA VAL A 16 27.25 18.70 -36.23
C VAL A 16 25.73 18.48 -36.21
N MET A 17 25.28 17.32 -36.68
CA MET A 17 23.93 16.85 -36.39
C MET A 17 23.82 16.46 -34.92
N ALA A 18 23.31 17.37 -34.10
CA ALA A 18 22.87 17.05 -32.74
C ALA A 18 21.65 16.16 -32.83
N SER A 19 21.83 14.88 -32.61
CA SER A 19 20.75 13.89 -32.47
C SER A 19 19.97 14.21 -31.20
N PHE A 20 18.87 14.94 -31.32
CA PHE A 20 17.88 15.05 -30.25
C PHE A 20 17.19 13.68 -30.10
N GLN A 21 17.70 12.84 -29.20
CA GLN A 21 16.92 11.71 -28.74
C GLN A 21 15.86 12.23 -27.75
N PRO A 22 14.56 12.06 -28.04
CA PRO A 22 13.55 12.34 -27.04
C PRO A 22 13.75 11.36 -25.90
N ALA A 23 14.24 11.86 -24.76
CA ALA A 23 14.23 11.10 -23.52
C ALA A 23 12.76 10.75 -23.26
N LEU A 24 12.40 9.48 -23.43
CA LEU A 24 11.13 8.92 -22.97
C LEU A 24 11.11 9.05 -21.45
N VAL A 25 10.60 10.19 -20.98
CA VAL A 25 10.23 10.37 -19.59
C VAL A 25 9.07 9.41 -19.34
N LEU A 26 9.38 8.21 -18.87
CA LEU A 26 8.41 7.30 -18.28
C LEU A 26 7.86 8.00 -17.03
N ALA A 27 6.90 8.89 -17.24
CA ALA A 27 6.09 9.43 -16.18
C ALA A 27 5.45 8.24 -15.47
N HIS A 28 5.95 7.90 -14.29
CA HIS A 28 5.29 6.98 -13.37
C HIS A 28 3.95 7.63 -13.01
N ALA A 29 2.94 7.39 -13.84
CA ALA A 29 1.59 7.83 -13.58
C ALA A 29 1.22 7.28 -12.19
N LYS A 30 1.13 8.16 -11.22
CA LYS A 30 0.65 7.85 -9.88
C LYS A 30 -0.76 7.29 -10.08
N ARG A 31 -0.90 5.96 -10.06
CA ARG A 31 -2.21 5.32 -10.27
C ARG A 31 -3.18 5.90 -9.25
N SER A 32 -4.07 6.77 -9.72
CA SER A 32 -5.14 7.31 -8.88
C SER A 32 -6.05 6.16 -8.44
N LEU A 33 -6.56 6.25 -7.23
CA LEU A 33 -7.56 5.28 -6.76
C LEU A 33 -8.83 5.42 -7.63
N PRO A 34 -9.56 4.31 -7.89
CA PRO A 34 -10.75 4.35 -8.72
C PRO A 34 -11.87 5.19 -8.09
N SER A 35 -12.74 5.69 -8.95
CA SER A 35 -13.96 6.41 -8.55
C SER A 35 -14.93 5.55 -7.74
N ARG A 36 -14.81 4.22 -7.84
CA ARG A 36 -15.54 3.25 -7.01
C ARG A 36 -14.55 2.33 -6.33
N ARG A 37 -14.58 2.27 -4.96
CA ARG A 37 -13.66 1.46 -4.16
C ARG A 37 -14.44 0.44 -3.36
N SER A 38 -14.04 -0.81 -3.51
CA SER A 38 -14.62 -1.94 -2.78
C SER A 38 -13.51 -2.76 -2.12
N LEU A 39 -13.82 -3.34 -0.99
CA LEU A 39 -12.93 -4.25 -0.26
C LEU A 39 -13.65 -5.55 0.06
N SER A 40 -12.90 -6.62 0.13
CA SER A 40 -13.37 -7.92 0.58
C SER A 40 -12.51 -8.38 1.74
N PHE A 41 -13.16 -8.82 2.83
CA PHE A 41 -12.50 -9.28 4.05
C PHE A 41 -13.00 -10.67 4.43
N TYR A 42 -12.12 -11.43 5.04
CA TYR A 42 -12.43 -12.64 5.81
C TYR A 42 -11.68 -12.54 7.14
N ASN A 43 -12.42 -12.38 8.23
CA ASN A 43 -11.82 -12.36 9.55
C ASN A 43 -11.52 -13.81 10.00
N THR A 44 -10.24 -14.13 10.18
CA THR A 44 -9.81 -15.50 10.49
C THR A 44 -10.11 -15.92 11.93
N GLN A 45 -10.49 -14.99 12.80
CA GLN A 45 -10.81 -15.26 14.21
C GLN A 45 -12.31 -15.48 14.41
N THR A 46 -13.14 -14.70 13.69
CA THR A 46 -14.61 -14.75 13.81
C THR A 46 -15.27 -15.51 12.66
N THR A 47 -14.50 -15.89 11.63
CA THR A 47 -14.96 -16.54 10.37
C THR A 47 -15.91 -15.71 9.53
N GLU A 48 -16.17 -14.47 9.91
CA GLU A 48 -17.05 -13.54 9.21
C GLU A 48 -16.45 -13.10 7.87
N ARG A 49 -17.35 -12.82 6.92
CA ARG A 49 -17.00 -12.33 5.57
C ARG A 49 -17.73 -11.04 5.28
N LEU A 50 -17.05 -10.13 4.61
CA LEU A 50 -17.64 -8.88 4.15
C LEU A 50 -17.12 -8.57 2.75
N PHE A 51 -18.02 -8.26 1.81
CA PHE A 51 -17.70 -7.59 0.56
C PHE A 51 -18.49 -6.30 0.49
N ILE A 52 -17.80 -5.16 0.39
CA ILE A 52 -18.46 -3.89 0.53
C ILE A 52 -17.85 -2.79 -0.35
N ASN A 53 -18.72 -1.97 -0.95
CA ASN A 53 -18.32 -0.75 -1.63
C ASN A 53 -18.37 0.42 -0.65
N TYR A 54 -17.21 0.89 -0.21
CA TYR A 54 -17.10 1.94 0.82
C TYR A 54 -16.93 3.36 0.26
N TYR A 55 -16.66 3.49 -1.06
CA TYR A 55 -16.51 4.79 -1.73
C TYR A 55 -17.10 4.74 -3.13
N SER A 56 -17.96 5.71 -3.47
CA SER A 56 -18.49 5.92 -4.81
C SER A 56 -19.01 7.33 -5.00
N LYS A 57 -19.05 7.79 -6.25
CA LYS A 57 -19.56 9.15 -6.60
C LYS A 57 -18.89 10.25 -5.77
N GLY A 58 -17.58 10.16 -5.51
CA GLY A 58 -16.84 11.17 -4.76
C GLY A 58 -17.01 11.14 -3.24
N LYS A 59 -17.77 10.18 -2.67
CA LYS A 59 -18.11 10.17 -1.23
C LYS A 59 -17.86 8.80 -0.60
N TYR A 60 -17.41 8.81 0.66
CA TYR A 60 -17.38 7.63 1.52
C TYR A 60 -18.78 7.34 2.04
N LYS A 61 -19.14 6.07 2.11
CA LYS A 61 -20.44 5.58 2.59
C LYS A 61 -20.34 5.25 4.07
N LEU A 62 -20.99 6.04 4.93
CA LEU A 62 -20.88 5.88 6.39
C LEU A 62 -21.27 4.46 6.85
N ASN A 63 -22.41 3.95 6.41
CA ASN A 63 -22.86 2.58 6.78
C ASN A 63 -21.80 1.52 6.38
N ALA A 64 -21.16 1.69 5.22
CA ALA A 64 -20.11 0.78 4.80
C ALA A 64 -18.86 0.87 5.67
N LEU A 65 -18.51 2.07 6.17
CA LEU A 65 -17.41 2.24 7.11
C LEU A 65 -17.73 1.59 8.47
N GLU A 66 -18.97 1.66 8.93
CA GLU A 66 -19.43 1.00 10.16
C GLU A 66 -19.31 -0.51 10.06
N GLU A 67 -19.73 -1.11 8.95
CA GLU A 67 -19.57 -2.56 8.71
C GLU A 67 -18.09 -2.95 8.66
N ILE A 68 -17.22 -2.11 8.07
CA ILE A 68 -15.78 -2.34 8.07
C ILE A 68 -15.21 -2.23 9.49
N ASN A 69 -15.63 -1.25 10.28
CA ASN A 69 -15.23 -1.13 11.68
C ASN A 69 -15.61 -2.37 12.47
N TYR A 70 -16.80 -2.91 12.21
CA TYR A 70 -17.30 -4.11 12.87
C TYR A 70 -16.49 -5.36 12.51
N ILE A 71 -16.25 -5.65 11.22
CA ILE A 71 -15.49 -6.83 10.83
C ILE A 71 -14.02 -6.77 11.27
N LEU A 72 -13.47 -5.55 11.42
CA LEU A 72 -12.10 -5.30 11.88
C LEU A 72 -12.00 -5.06 13.39
N ARG A 73 -13.06 -5.29 14.17
CA ARG A 73 -13.08 -5.12 15.62
C ARG A 73 -12.09 -6.01 16.36
N ASP A 74 -11.83 -5.70 17.60
CA ASP A 74 -11.09 -6.61 18.51
C ASP A 74 -11.93 -7.87 18.80
N HIS A 75 -11.54 -9.00 18.24
CA HIS A 75 -12.27 -10.26 18.40
C HIS A 75 -12.26 -10.81 19.82
N ARG A 76 -11.42 -10.28 20.74
CA ARG A 76 -11.34 -10.72 22.15
C ARG A 76 -12.28 -9.96 23.03
N THR A 77 -12.43 -8.66 22.79
CA THR A 77 -13.27 -7.78 23.63
C THR A 77 -14.58 -7.42 22.95
N GLY A 78 -14.71 -7.67 21.64
CA GLY A 78 -15.86 -7.20 20.84
C GLY A 78 -15.84 -5.71 20.53
N GLU A 79 -14.87 -4.97 21.09
CA GLU A 79 -14.80 -3.52 20.90
C GLU A 79 -14.51 -3.15 19.45
N THR A 80 -15.27 -2.16 18.97
CA THR A 80 -15.08 -1.54 17.66
C THR A 80 -14.34 -0.20 17.77
N ARG A 81 -13.71 0.20 16.70
CA ARG A 81 -13.11 1.54 16.55
C ARG A 81 -13.14 1.97 15.09
N SER A 82 -13.30 3.26 14.87
CA SER A 82 -13.18 3.83 13.53
C SER A 82 -11.81 3.51 12.92
N ILE A 83 -11.84 2.84 11.78
CA ILE A 83 -10.65 2.53 10.99
C ILE A 83 -10.29 3.75 10.14
N ASP A 84 -9.02 4.13 10.15
CA ASP A 84 -8.52 5.25 9.34
C ASP A 84 -8.78 4.99 7.85
N ILE A 85 -9.46 5.92 7.19
CA ILE A 85 -9.84 5.83 5.77
C ILE A 85 -8.61 5.58 4.88
N ARG A 86 -7.47 6.16 5.22
CA ARG A 86 -6.22 5.96 4.49
C ARG A 86 -5.78 4.50 4.51
N LEU A 87 -6.08 3.76 5.60
CA LEU A 87 -5.80 2.31 5.66
C LEU A 87 -6.68 1.54 4.67
N LEU A 88 -7.95 1.92 4.53
CA LEU A 88 -8.86 1.31 3.56
C LEU A 88 -8.41 1.60 2.13
N ASP A 89 -7.99 2.83 1.86
CA ASP A 89 -7.47 3.24 0.57
C ASP A 89 -6.14 2.54 0.24
N LEU A 90 -5.26 2.33 1.22
CA LEU A 90 -4.04 1.52 1.08
C LEU A 90 -4.38 0.07 0.71
N LEU A 91 -5.35 -0.56 1.39
CA LEU A 91 -5.78 -1.92 1.05
C LEU A 91 -6.37 -1.99 -0.37
N CYS A 92 -7.16 -0.99 -0.76
CA CYS A 92 -7.69 -0.88 -2.12
C CYS A 92 -6.54 -0.79 -3.14
N ALA A 93 -5.53 0.06 -2.90
CA ALA A 93 -4.36 0.20 -3.75
C ALA A 93 -3.54 -1.11 -3.87
N ILE A 94 -3.39 -1.86 -2.76
CA ILE A 94 -2.75 -3.18 -2.76
C ILE A 94 -3.53 -4.16 -3.66
N SER A 95 -4.87 -4.24 -3.49
CA SER A 95 -5.72 -5.11 -4.32
C SER A 95 -5.60 -4.79 -5.80
N GLN A 96 -5.58 -3.51 -6.16
CA GLN A 96 -5.42 -3.06 -7.53
C GLN A 96 -4.05 -3.40 -8.11
N LYS A 97 -2.99 -3.17 -7.34
CA LYS A 97 -1.62 -3.45 -7.79
C LYS A 97 -1.39 -4.95 -8.00
N LEU A 98 -2.06 -5.80 -7.20
CA LEU A 98 -2.08 -7.26 -7.33
C LEU A 98 -3.11 -7.76 -8.34
N ASN A 99 -3.93 -6.87 -8.92
CA ASN A 99 -5.04 -7.20 -9.80
C ASN A 99 -5.94 -8.31 -9.22
N THR A 100 -6.38 -8.15 -7.97
CA THR A 100 -7.17 -9.17 -7.27
C THR A 100 -8.42 -8.60 -6.62
N ARG A 101 -9.46 -9.43 -6.55
CA ARG A 101 -10.69 -9.22 -5.74
C ARG A 101 -10.79 -10.24 -4.61
N SER A 102 -9.76 -11.04 -4.40
CA SER A 102 -9.73 -12.02 -3.31
C SER A 102 -9.84 -11.33 -1.94
N PRO A 103 -10.55 -11.91 -0.98
CA PRO A 103 -10.68 -11.31 0.34
C PRO A 103 -9.33 -11.23 1.06
N PHE A 104 -9.08 -10.13 1.72
CA PHE A 104 -8.02 -10.03 2.70
C PHE A 104 -8.39 -10.90 3.91
N HIS A 105 -7.59 -11.91 4.19
CA HIS A 105 -7.69 -12.66 5.43
C HIS A 105 -7.10 -11.83 6.56
N VAL A 106 -7.96 -11.34 7.43
CA VAL A 106 -7.60 -10.49 8.57
C VAL A 106 -7.16 -11.36 9.72
N ILE A 107 -5.91 -11.20 10.15
CA ILE A 107 -5.33 -11.88 11.32
C ILE A 107 -5.56 -11.03 12.58
N SER A 108 -5.46 -9.69 12.44
CA SER A 108 -5.75 -8.72 13.51
C SER A 108 -6.11 -7.38 12.86
N GLY A 109 -7.27 -6.84 13.20
CA GLY A 109 -7.70 -5.48 12.85
C GLY A 109 -7.42 -4.51 14.00
N TYR A 110 -8.45 -3.80 14.48
CA TYR A 110 -8.40 -3.01 15.70
C TYR A 110 -8.03 -3.91 16.90
N ARG A 111 -7.33 -3.32 17.82
CA ARG A 111 -6.90 -4.00 19.05
C ARG A 111 -7.15 -3.05 20.21
N SER A 112 -8.00 -3.45 21.16
CA SER A 112 -8.28 -2.67 22.35
C SER A 112 -7.02 -2.45 23.19
N PRO A 113 -6.96 -1.40 23.99
CA PRO A 113 -5.84 -1.20 24.93
C PRO A 113 -5.61 -2.41 25.82
N ALA A 114 -6.68 -3.07 26.29
CA ALA A 114 -6.63 -4.26 27.14
C ALA A 114 -5.98 -5.44 26.39
N THR A 115 -6.44 -5.72 25.17
CA THR A 115 -5.83 -6.76 24.32
C THR A 115 -4.37 -6.44 24.02
N ASN A 116 -4.03 -5.19 23.70
CA ASN A 116 -2.65 -4.80 23.44
C ASN A 116 -1.75 -4.99 24.68
N ALA A 117 -2.24 -4.62 25.86
CA ALA A 117 -1.52 -4.83 27.12
C ALA A 117 -1.30 -6.32 27.42
N MET A 118 -2.33 -7.16 27.22
CA MET A 118 -2.22 -8.61 27.37
C MET A 118 -1.18 -9.21 26.41
N LEU A 119 -1.20 -8.83 25.13
CA LEU A 119 -0.25 -9.32 24.14
C LEU A 119 1.18 -8.88 24.42
N ARG A 120 1.38 -7.68 24.99
CA ARG A 120 2.70 -7.21 25.43
C ARG A 120 3.29 -8.02 26.58
N LYS A 121 2.45 -8.49 27.50
CA LYS A 121 2.90 -9.42 28.56
C LYS A 121 3.44 -10.73 27.96
N LYS A 122 2.87 -11.18 26.84
CA LYS A 122 3.26 -12.44 26.15
C LYS A 122 4.43 -12.26 25.17
N SER A 123 4.67 -11.05 24.68
CA SER A 123 5.69 -10.82 23.65
C SER A 123 6.25 -9.39 23.66
N ARG A 124 7.58 -9.30 23.76
CA ARG A 124 8.32 -8.01 23.63
C ARG A 124 8.21 -7.38 22.23
N ARG A 125 7.72 -8.12 21.24
CA ARG A 125 7.54 -7.62 19.85
C ARG A 125 6.29 -6.77 19.69
N VAL A 126 5.40 -6.73 20.67
CA VAL A 126 4.18 -5.92 20.63
C VAL A 126 4.49 -4.51 21.14
N ALA A 127 4.35 -3.52 20.26
CA ALA A 127 4.62 -2.12 20.60
C ALA A 127 3.64 -1.58 21.66
N LYS A 128 4.13 -0.74 22.58
CA LYS A 128 3.29 -0.02 23.55
C LYS A 128 2.28 0.89 22.84
N ASN A 129 2.75 1.68 21.90
CA ASN A 129 1.96 2.61 21.09
C ASN A 129 1.59 2.01 19.74
N SER A 130 0.95 0.83 19.77
CA SER A 130 0.55 0.11 18.57
C SER A 130 -0.46 0.91 17.73
N LEU A 131 -0.26 0.93 16.40
CA LEU A 131 -1.20 1.55 15.47
C LEU A 131 -2.51 0.77 15.34
N HIS A 132 -2.54 -0.52 15.69
CA HIS A 132 -3.79 -1.29 15.84
C HIS A 132 -4.73 -0.66 16.87
N VAL A 133 -4.20 -0.16 18.00
CA VAL A 133 -5.01 0.51 19.05
C VAL A 133 -5.64 1.82 18.54
N ARG A 134 -5.12 2.37 17.46
CA ARG A 134 -5.61 3.63 16.86
C ARG A 134 -6.46 3.40 15.61
N GLY A 135 -6.78 2.15 15.24
CA GLY A 135 -7.48 1.84 13.99
C GLY A 135 -6.68 2.17 12.72
N LYS A 136 -5.35 2.23 12.82
CA LYS A 136 -4.43 2.65 11.75
C LYS A 136 -3.57 1.53 11.19
N ALA A 137 -3.80 0.29 11.61
CA ALA A 137 -3.02 -0.87 11.19
C ALA A 137 -3.90 -2.10 11.07
N VAL A 138 -3.48 -3.02 10.20
CA VAL A 138 -4.08 -4.35 10.03
C VAL A 138 -3.01 -5.37 9.70
N ASP A 139 -3.16 -6.58 10.26
CA ASP A 139 -2.35 -7.74 9.94
C ASP A 139 -3.14 -8.62 8.97
N ILE A 140 -2.61 -8.84 7.75
CA ILE A 140 -3.34 -9.48 6.65
C ILE A 140 -2.51 -10.53 5.91
N ARG A 141 -3.21 -11.45 5.25
CA ARG A 141 -2.68 -12.30 4.20
C ARG A 141 -3.67 -12.41 3.04
N LEU A 142 -3.16 -12.81 1.87
CA LEU A 142 -3.94 -13.15 0.70
C LEU A 142 -3.59 -14.60 0.30
N PRO A 143 -4.47 -15.60 0.54
CA PRO A 143 -4.12 -17.02 0.37
C PRO A 143 -3.62 -17.40 -1.02
N LYS A 144 -4.11 -16.71 -2.06
CA LYS A 144 -3.70 -16.93 -3.47
C LYS A 144 -2.33 -16.32 -3.82
N PHE A 145 -1.70 -15.59 -2.88
CA PHE A 145 -0.45 -14.87 -3.13
C PHE A 145 0.60 -15.23 -2.07
N LYS A 146 1.85 -15.38 -2.51
CA LYS A 146 2.97 -15.53 -1.57
C LYS A 146 3.04 -14.27 -0.69
N THR A 147 3.16 -14.44 0.61
CA THR A 147 3.24 -13.33 1.58
C THR A 147 4.38 -12.35 1.26
N ALA A 148 5.48 -12.84 0.66
CA ALA A 148 6.57 -12.01 0.18
C ALA A 148 6.14 -11.04 -0.95
N LEU A 149 5.25 -11.46 -1.86
CA LEU A 149 4.70 -10.59 -2.90
C LEU A 149 3.79 -9.53 -2.30
N LEU A 150 2.92 -9.90 -1.35
CA LEU A 150 2.07 -8.95 -0.63
C LEU A 150 2.92 -7.88 0.09
N ARG A 151 4.01 -8.31 0.78
CA ARG A 151 4.98 -7.40 1.40
C ARG A 151 5.56 -6.43 0.39
N ARG A 152 6.14 -6.94 -0.71
CA ARG A 152 6.77 -6.11 -1.75
C ARG A 152 5.78 -5.10 -2.31
N THR A 153 4.57 -5.54 -2.68
CA THR A 153 3.51 -4.67 -3.19
C THR A 153 3.16 -3.55 -2.22
N SER A 154 3.05 -3.88 -0.91
CA SER A 154 2.75 -2.88 0.14
C SER A 154 3.88 -1.88 0.32
N MET A 155 5.15 -2.32 0.29
CA MET A 155 6.34 -1.45 0.38
C MET A 155 6.44 -0.49 -0.80
N ASP A 156 6.16 -0.96 -2.02
CA ASP A 156 6.21 -0.15 -3.24
C ASP A 156 5.22 1.03 -3.23
N LEU A 157 4.13 0.93 -2.48
CA LEU A 157 3.14 2.01 -2.35
C LEU A 157 3.63 3.16 -1.47
N LYS A 158 4.63 2.93 -0.60
CA LYS A 158 5.24 3.96 0.26
C LYS A 158 4.22 4.78 1.07
N GLN A 159 3.15 4.15 1.56
CA GLN A 159 2.06 4.83 2.27
C GLN A 159 2.08 4.64 3.79
N GLY A 160 3.04 3.88 4.33
CA GLY A 160 3.15 3.65 5.76
C GLY A 160 4.12 2.53 6.11
N GLY A 161 3.95 1.96 7.31
CA GLY A 161 4.76 0.86 7.81
C GLY A 161 4.36 -0.49 7.21
N VAL A 162 5.35 -1.34 6.91
CA VAL A 162 5.15 -2.71 6.44
C VAL A 162 6.04 -3.67 7.22
N GLY A 163 5.41 -4.57 7.97
CA GLY A 163 6.07 -5.62 8.74
C GLY A 163 5.90 -7.00 8.10
N TYR A 164 6.98 -7.80 8.07
CA TYR A 164 6.95 -9.13 7.46
C TYR A 164 7.07 -10.24 8.50
N TYR A 165 6.01 -10.97 8.69
CA TYR A 165 5.92 -12.08 9.64
C TYR A 165 5.89 -13.43 8.91
N ARG A 166 7.05 -13.80 8.32
CA ARG A 166 7.19 -14.99 7.48
C ARG A 166 6.71 -16.28 8.16
N ARG A 167 7.13 -16.52 9.41
CA ARG A 167 6.75 -17.74 10.15
C ARG A 167 5.25 -17.82 10.44
N SER A 168 4.60 -16.68 10.69
CA SER A 168 3.16 -16.58 10.96
C SER A 168 2.34 -16.32 9.69
N ASN A 169 2.99 -16.27 8.53
CA ASN A 169 2.39 -16.11 7.20
C ASN A 169 1.41 -14.92 7.09
N PHE A 170 1.84 -13.73 7.53
CA PHE A 170 1.10 -12.49 7.33
C PHE A 170 2.01 -11.29 7.13
N VAL A 171 1.42 -10.19 6.66
CA VAL A 171 2.04 -8.88 6.53
C VAL A 171 1.27 -7.90 7.39
N HIS A 172 1.98 -7.12 8.21
CA HIS A 172 1.43 -5.94 8.86
C HIS A 172 1.49 -4.77 7.88
N VAL A 173 0.40 -4.02 7.76
CA VAL A 173 0.36 -2.75 7.05
C VAL A 173 -0.27 -1.68 7.92
N ASP A 174 0.27 -0.46 7.87
CA ASP A 174 -0.25 0.69 8.60
C ASP A 174 -0.10 1.99 7.82
N VAL A 175 -0.75 3.04 8.28
CA VAL A 175 -0.70 4.40 7.72
C VAL A 175 0.05 5.38 8.61
N GLY A 176 1.05 4.90 9.32
CA GLY A 176 2.00 5.72 10.07
C GLY A 176 3.18 6.19 9.20
N ARG A 177 4.31 6.47 9.84
CA ARG A 177 5.55 6.79 9.12
C ARG A 177 6.00 5.59 8.28
N ILE A 178 6.61 5.84 7.13
CA ILE A 178 7.18 4.80 6.28
C ILE A 178 8.32 4.12 7.03
N ARG A 179 8.23 2.79 7.18
CA ARG A 179 9.25 1.93 7.79
C ARG A 179 9.00 0.46 7.43
N TYR A 180 10.04 -0.33 7.43
CA TYR A 180 9.99 -1.75 7.04
C TYR A 180 10.76 -2.61 8.05
N TRP A 181 10.24 -3.81 8.40
CA TRP A 181 10.88 -4.77 9.30
C TRP A 181 10.49 -6.21 9.03
#